data_65b7e221ea7288f22acd4d6c50f3cf54
#
_entry.id   65b7e221ea7288f22acd4d6c50f3cf54
#
_cell.length_a   1.000
_cell.length_b   1.000
_cell.length_c   1.000
_cell.angle_alpha   90.00
_cell.angle_beta   90.00
_cell.angle_gamma   90.00
#
_symmetry.space_group_name_H-M   'P 1'
#
loop_
_entity.id
_entity.type
_entity.pdbx_description
1 polymer ?
#
loop_
_entity_poly.entity_id
_entity_poly.type
_entity_poly.pdbx_seq_one_letter_code
_entity_poly.pdbx_strand_id
1 'polypeptide(L)'
;MDAIIGAGGIAKPDDPLVGLLTQGEPKALLPIGGKPMVQWVLDAVAATERIENVVIVGLTPEHGLHCGAKPVHYVGSTGSIFDNARAGCARVLELNAGSTRTLWVSADLPLLTDAMLNWFIDRTMESEHELYYQIIRQSVM
;
A
#
# COMPACT_ATOMS: atom_id res chain seq x y z
N MET A 1 4.55 13.93 2.73
CA MET A 1 3.66 13.00 3.49
C MET A 1 4.18 11.59 3.37
N ASP A 2 3.68 10.65 4.19
CA ASP A 2 4.12 9.26 4.19
C ASP A 2 3.02 8.35 3.62
N ALA A 3 3.41 7.22 3.01
CA ALA A 3 2.48 6.22 2.50
C ALA A 3 2.55 4.92 3.32
N ILE A 4 1.40 4.30 3.53
CA ILE A 4 1.28 2.95 4.11
C ILE A 4 0.73 2.03 3.03
N ILE A 5 1.43 0.93 2.78
CA ILE A 5 1.02 -0.12 1.84
C ILE A 5 0.47 -1.30 2.62
N GLY A 6 -0.83 -1.54 2.51
CA GLY A 6 -1.49 -2.69 3.14
C GLY A 6 -1.26 -3.97 2.34
N ALA A 7 -0.41 -4.88 2.83
CA ALA A 7 0.02 -6.09 2.14
C ALA A 7 -0.17 -7.38 2.97
N GLY A 8 -0.92 -7.32 4.08
CA GLY A 8 -1.07 -8.45 5.02
C GLY A 8 -2.10 -9.51 4.61
N GLY A 9 -2.68 -9.43 3.42
CA GLY A 9 -3.66 -10.39 2.94
C GLY A 9 -3.02 -11.73 2.55
N ILE A 10 -3.44 -12.84 3.18
CA ILE A 10 -3.04 -14.21 2.83
C ILE A 10 -4.15 -14.87 2.03
N ALA A 11 -3.79 -15.66 1.00
CA ALA A 11 -4.75 -16.43 0.22
C ALA A 11 -5.41 -17.50 1.11
N LYS A 12 -6.75 -17.51 1.13
CA LYS A 12 -7.53 -18.55 1.80
C LYS A 12 -7.70 -19.77 0.89
N PRO A 13 -8.00 -20.97 1.42
CA PRO A 13 -8.14 -22.18 0.61
C PRO A 13 -9.19 -22.08 -0.52
N ASP A 14 -10.20 -21.25 -0.35
CA ASP A 14 -11.30 -20.99 -1.31
C ASP A 14 -11.03 -19.80 -2.24
N ASP A 15 -9.86 -19.16 -2.11
CA ASP A 15 -9.49 -18.02 -2.97
C ASP A 15 -9.10 -18.51 -4.38
N PRO A 16 -9.66 -17.94 -5.44
CA PRO A 16 -9.31 -18.29 -6.81
C PRO A 16 -7.80 -18.16 -7.14
N LEU A 17 -7.07 -17.38 -6.36
CA LEU A 17 -5.63 -17.16 -6.54
C LEU A 17 -4.76 -18.26 -5.91
N VAL A 18 -5.32 -19.19 -5.12
CA VAL A 18 -4.57 -20.28 -4.45
C VAL A 18 -3.80 -21.15 -5.44
N GLY A 19 -4.32 -21.34 -6.66
CA GLY A 19 -3.61 -22.08 -7.71
C GLY A 19 -2.38 -21.36 -8.29
N LEU A 20 -2.21 -20.09 -8.00
CA LEU A 20 -1.14 -19.22 -8.50
C LEU A 20 -0.11 -18.84 -7.43
N LEU A 21 -0.41 -19.11 -6.17
CA LEU A 21 0.42 -18.83 -5.01
C LEU A 21 0.73 -20.11 -4.25
N THR A 22 1.90 -20.20 -3.65
CA THR A 22 2.19 -21.24 -2.67
C THR A 22 1.29 -21.01 -1.45
N GLN A 23 0.77 -22.09 -0.87
CA GLN A 23 -0.14 -21.98 0.27
C GLN A 23 0.53 -21.23 1.44
N GLY A 24 -0.14 -20.18 1.91
CA GLY A 24 0.35 -19.34 3.01
C GLY A 24 1.18 -18.12 2.57
N GLU A 25 1.46 -17.97 1.26
CA GLU A 25 2.13 -16.77 0.76
C GLU A 25 1.19 -15.55 0.75
N PRO A 26 1.73 -14.34 1.03
CA PRO A 26 0.98 -13.09 0.91
C PRO A 26 0.52 -12.86 -0.53
N LYS A 27 -0.75 -12.53 -0.72
CA LYS A 27 -1.32 -12.22 -2.05
C LYS A 27 -0.57 -11.09 -2.77
N ALA A 28 -0.04 -10.14 -2.01
CA ALA A 28 0.75 -9.03 -2.53
C ALA A 28 1.99 -9.46 -3.33
N LEU A 29 2.47 -10.69 -3.12
CA LEU A 29 3.62 -11.26 -3.82
C LEU A 29 3.26 -12.01 -5.09
N LEU A 30 1.98 -12.11 -5.46
CA LEU A 30 1.55 -12.73 -6.71
C LEU A 30 2.31 -12.13 -7.90
N PRO A 31 3.00 -12.95 -8.71
CA PRO A 31 3.76 -12.46 -9.85
C PRO A 31 2.83 -11.97 -10.97
N ILE A 32 2.94 -10.69 -11.32
CA ILE A 32 2.21 -10.06 -12.43
C ILE A 32 3.23 -9.40 -13.34
N GLY A 33 3.29 -9.81 -14.59
CA GLY A 33 4.21 -9.21 -15.56
C GLY A 33 5.69 -9.28 -15.17
N GLY A 34 6.09 -10.36 -14.46
CA GLY A 34 7.50 -10.61 -14.11
C GLY A 34 7.97 -10.00 -12.78
N LYS A 35 7.10 -9.32 -12.02
CA LYS A 35 7.42 -8.80 -10.68
C LYS A 35 6.24 -8.99 -9.71
N PRO A 36 6.47 -8.95 -8.38
CA PRO A 36 5.39 -9.01 -7.39
C PRO A 36 4.33 -7.94 -7.61
N MET A 37 3.06 -8.26 -7.40
CA MET A 37 1.94 -7.33 -7.56
C MET A 37 2.14 -6.03 -6.76
N VAL A 38 2.61 -6.12 -5.53
CA VAL A 38 2.93 -4.96 -4.68
C VAL A 38 4.03 -4.07 -5.26
N GLN A 39 4.97 -4.64 -6.06
CA GLN A 39 6.06 -3.85 -6.65
C GLN A 39 5.53 -2.85 -7.69
N TRP A 40 4.43 -3.16 -8.40
CA TRP A 40 3.77 -2.21 -9.29
C TRP A 40 3.24 -1.00 -8.52
N VAL A 41 2.66 -1.24 -7.35
CA VAL A 41 2.18 -0.17 -6.45
C VAL A 41 3.35 0.66 -5.93
N LEU A 42 4.44 0.00 -5.51
CA LEU A 42 5.64 0.68 -5.03
C LEU A 42 6.30 1.54 -6.12
N ASP A 43 6.30 1.10 -7.38
CA ASP A 43 6.85 1.88 -8.48
C ASP A 43 6.02 3.16 -8.75
N ALA A 44 4.69 3.07 -8.66
CA ALA A 44 3.81 4.24 -8.74
C ALA A 44 4.05 5.21 -7.59
N VAL A 45 4.20 4.69 -6.36
CA VAL A 45 4.53 5.50 -5.18
C VAL A 45 5.92 6.12 -5.28
N ALA A 46 6.89 5.38 -5.83
CA ALA A 46 8.25 5.88 -6.05
C ALA A 46 8.28 7.12 -6.95
N ALA A 47 7.46 7.12 -8.00
CA ALA A 47 7.33 8.23 -8.95
C ALA A 47 6.52 9.42 -8.41
N THR A 48 5.84 9.28 -7.25
CA THR A 48 5.02 10.35 -6.65
C THR A 48 5.88 11.24 -5.76
N GLU A 49 6.14 12.48 -6.14
CA GLU A 49 7.06 13.39 -5.43
C GLU A 49 6.63 13.73 -3.99
N ARG A 50 5.33 13.74 -3.71
CA ARG A 50 4.75 14.12 -2.41
C ARG A 50 4.94 13.06 -1.32
N ILE A 51 5.37 11.84 -1.66
CA ILE A 51 5.62 10.77 -0.70
C ILE A 51 7.11 10.75 -0.33
N GLU A 52 7.39 10.75 0.98
CA GLU A 52 8.75 10.79 1.53
C GLU A 52 9.19 9.41 2.04
N ASN A 53 8.37 8.77 2.88
CA ASN A 53 8.63 7.44 3.42
C ASN A 53 7.51 6.48 3.06
N VAL A 54 7.85 5.19 2.98
CA VAL A 54 6.90 4.11 2.72
C VAL A 54 6.94 3.09 3.85
N VAL A 55 5.79 2.79 4.43
CA VAL A 55 5.61 1.75 5.43
C VAL A 55 4.83 0.60 4.81
N ILE A 56 5.42 -0.58 4.70
CA ILE A 56 4.74 -1.79 4.22
C ILE A 56 4.27 -2.60 5.43
N VAL A 57 2.97 -2.88 5.50
CA VAL A 57 2.37 -3.69 6.57
C VAL A 57 2.03 -5.07 6.06
N GLY A 58 2.62 -6.11 6.67
CA GLY A 58 2.35 -7.51 6.36
C GLY A 58 3.40 -8.23 5.53
N LEU A 59 4.46 -7.53 5.12
CA LEU A 59 5.63 -8.12 4.46
C LEU A 59 6.91 -7.84 5.25
N THR A 60 8.03 -8.43 4.82
CA THR A 60 9.34 -8.32 5.46
C THR A 60 10.41 -7.85 4.47
N PRO A 61 11.56 -7.35 4.95
CA PRO A 61 12.68 -6.95 4.08
C PRO A 61 13.21 -8.07 3.18
N GLU A 62 13.04 -9.33 3.58
CA GLU A 62 13.51 -10.51 2.84
C GLU A 62 12.84 -10.65 1.46
N HIS A 63 11.69 -10.03 1.24
CA HIS A 63 11.01 -10.02 -0.05
C HIS A 63 11.69 -9.12 -1.10
N GLY A 64 12.74 -8.37 -0.73
CA GLY A 64 13.56 -7.59 -1.65
C GLY A 64 12.82 -6.44 -2.35
N LEU A 65 11.75 -5.93 -1.76
CA LEU A 65 10.95 -4.84 -2.32
C LEU A 65 11.67 -3.49 -2.20
N HIS A 66 11.46 -2.63 -3.17
CA HIS A 66 12.05 -1.28 -3.19
C HIS A 66 11.03 -0.23 -3.66
N CYS A 67 11.29 1.02 -3.34
CA CYS A 67 10.45 2.17 -3.73
C CYS A 67 11.33 3.31 -4.29
N GLY A 68 12.06 3.03 -5.37
CA GLY A 68 13.03 3.96 -5.92
C GLY A 68 14.08 4.36 -4.87
N ALA A 69 14.27 5.66 -4.66
CA ALA A 69 15.17 6.20 -3.64
C ALA A 69 14.49 6.42 -2.26
N LYS A 70 13.18 6.15 -2.14
CA LYS A 70 12.43 6.38 -0.90
C LYS A 70 12.72 5.29 0.12
N PRO A 71 12.90 5.65 1.41
CA PRO A 71 13.05 4.68 2.48
C PRO A 71 11.81 3.78 2.61
N VAL A 72 12.04 2.46 2.73
CA VAL A 72 10.99 1.46 2.95
C VAL A 72 11.13 0.90 4.35
N HIS A 73 10.06 0.96 5.12
CA HIS A 73 9.95 0.45 6.48
C HIS A 73 8.92 -0.68 6.52
N TYR A 74 9.13 -1.66 7.38
CA TYR A 74 8.26 -2.83 7.46
C TYR A 74 7.62 -2.95 8.83
N VAL A 75 6.34 -3.35 8.84
CA VAL A 75 5.56 -3.64 10.04
C VAL A 75 4.87 -4.98 9.86
N GLY A 76 4.92 -5.84 10.85
CA GLY A 76 4.25 -7.14 10.82
C GLY A 76 2.72 -7.00 10.73
N SER A 77 2.06 -7.99 10.09
CA SER A 77 0.59 -8.04 10.09
C SER A 77 0.07 -8.37 11.50
N THR A 78 -0.96 -7.63 11.92
CA THR A 78 -1.65 -7.80 13.20
C THR A 78 -3.02 -8.49 13.07
N GLY A 79 -3.36 -8.95 11.86
CA GLY A 79 -4.53 -9.76 11.55
C GLY A 79 -5.69 -8.99 10.93
N SER A 80 -6.20 -7.92 11.53
CA SER A 80 -7.29 -7.14 10.93
C SER A 80 -6.78 -5.95 10.11
N ILE A 81 -7.59 -5.50 9.15
CA ILE A 81 -7.26 -4.31 8.34
C ILE A 81 -7.12 -3.05 9.23
N PHE A 82 -7.95 -2.93 10.28
CA PHE A 82 -7.92 -1.78 11.18
C PHE A 82 -6.67 -1.80 12.08
N ASP A 83 -6.29 -2.96 12.58
CA ASP A 83 -5.08 -3.10 13.40
C ASP A 83 -3.83 -2.87 12.55
N ASN A 84 -3.82 -3.36 11.31
CA ASN A 84 -2.76 -3.09 10.34
C ASN A 84 -2.66 -1.59 10.02
N ALA A 85 -3.78 -0.91 9.81
CA ALA A 85 -3.80 0.53 9.59
C ALA A 85 -3.24 1.28 10.80
N ARG A 86 -3.67 0.92 12.01
CA ARG A 86 -3.17 1.51 13.26
C ARG A 86 -1.67 1.30 13.44
N ALA A 87 -1.18 0.08 13.19
CA ALA A 87 0.24 -0.25 13.28
C ALA A 87 1.07 0.53 12.25
N GLY A 88 0.58 0.65 11.01
CA GLY A 88 1.20 1.48 9.97
C GLY A 88 1.25 2.97 10.35
N CYS A 89 0.14 3.53 10.86
CA CYS A 89 0.09 4.91 11.33
C CYS A 89 1.04 5.15 12.53
N ALA A 90 1.10 4.22 13.47
CA ALA A 90 2.04 4.31 14.60
C ALA A 90 3.49 4.38 14.08
N ARG A 91 3.84 3.54 13.09
CA ARG A 91 5.17 3.58 12.49
C ARG A 91 5.44 4.89 11.75
N VAL A 92 4.47 5.44 11.03
CA VAL A 92 4.60 6.77 10.39
C VAL A 92 4.90 7.84 11.44
N LEU A 93 4.18 7.85 12.57
CA LEU A 93 4.39 8.83 13.65
C LEU A 93 5.75 8.68 14.34
N GLU A 94 6.31 7.46 14.42
CA GLU A 94 7.68 7.23 14.89
C GLU A 94 8.72 7.83 13.93
N LEU A 95 8.48 7.75 12.62
CA LEU A 95 9.38 8.31 11.60
C LEU A 95 9.24 9.82 11.47
N ASN A 96 8.02 10.32 11.62
CA ASN A 96 7.66 11.72 11.45
C ASN A 96 6.55 12.10 12.45
N ALA A 97 6.93 12.53 13.64
CA ALA A 97 5.99 12.92 14.70
C ALA A 97 5.08 14.11 14.30
N GLY A 98 5.44 14.86 13.29
CA GLY A 98 4.64 15.96 12.73
C GLY A 98 3.71 15.56 11.60
N SER A 99 3.63 14.28 11.25
CA SER A 99 2.77 13.79 10.16
C SER A 99 1.30 13.99 10.54
N THR A 100 0.59 14.80 9.76
CA THR A 100 -0.86 15.07 9.96
C THR A 100 -1.72 14.33 8.95
N ARG A 101 -1.14 13.82 7.87
CA ARG A 101 -1.83 13.08 6.81
C ARG A 101 -0.96 11.94 6.30
N THR A 102 -1.59 10.80 6.08
CA THR A 102 -0.97 9.59 5.58
C THR A 102 -1.82 9.02 4.45
N LEU A 103 -1.16 8.56 3.39
CA LEU A 103 -1.81 7.87 2.29
C LEU A 103 -1.84 6.36 2.58
N TRP A 104 -3.03 5.76 2.61
CA TRP A 104 -3.18 4.30 2.65
C TRP A 104 -3.40 3.78 1.22
N VAL A 105 -2.58 2.83 0.79
CA VAL A 105 -2.69 2.18 -0.53
C VAL A 105 -2.76 0.67 -0.35
N SER A 106 -3.68 0.01 -1.04
CA SER A 106 -3.74 -1.44 -1.08
C SER A 106 -2.66 -2.02 -2.01
N ALA A 107 -2.07 -3.14 -1.62
CA ALA A 107 -1.01 -3.81 -2.39
C ALA A 107 -1.52 -4.53 -3.66
N ASP A 108 -2.83 -4.60 -3.86
CA ASP A 108 -3.50 -5.31 -4.96
C ASP A 108 -3.99 -4.40 -6.09
N LEU A 109 -3.30 -3.28 -6.30
CA LEU A 109 -3.60 -2.28 -7.34
C LEU A 109 -2.49 -2.21 -8.41
N PRO A 110 -2.23 -3.28 -9.19
CA PRO A 110 -1.09 -3.33 -10.12
C PRO A 110 -1.18 -2.34 -11.29
N LEU A 111 -2.35 -1.73 -11.52
CA LEU A 111 -2.57 -0.70 -12.55
C LEU A 111 -2.53 0.73 -11.98
N LEU A 112 -2.19 0.89 -10.72
CA LEU A 112 -2.04 2.20 -10.09
C LEU A 112 -0.89 2.97 -10.76
N THR A 113 -1.11 4.26 -11.02
CA THR A 113 -0.09 5.16 -11.58
C THR A 113 0.18 6.32 -10.63
N ASP A 114 1.36 6.93 -10.78
CA ASP A 114 1.73 8.17 -10.09
C ASP A 114 0.76 9.32 -10.39
N ALA A 115 0.27 9.41 -11.63
CA ALA A 115 -0.74 10.41 -12.02
C ALA A 115 -2.05 10.25 -11.21
N MET A 116 -2.51 9.01 -10.97
CA MET A 116 -3.69 8.73 -10.14
C MET A 116 -3.43 9.12 -8.68
N LEU A 117 -2.26 8.80 -8.14
CA LEU A 117 -1.87 9.15 -6.79
C LEU A 117 -1.77 10.66 -6.60
N ASN A 118 -1.09 11.36 -7.50
CA ASN A 118 -0.95 12.82 -7.45
C ASN A 118 -2.32 13.49 -7.53
N TRP A 119 -3.18 13.05 -8.46
CA TRP A 119 -4.54 13.57 -8.57
C TRP A 119 -5.34 13.39 -7.27
N PHE A 120 -5.29 12.20 -6.66
CA PHE A 120 -5.99 11.93 -5.40
C PHE A 120 -5.44 12.80 -4.26
N ILE A 121 -4.13 12.89 -4.12
CA ILE A 121 -3.49 13.71 -3.08
C ILE A 121 -3.89 15.17 -3.26
N ASP A 122 -3.84 15.72 -4.48
CA ASP A 122 -4.23 17.10 -4.76
C ASP A 122 -5.68 17.37 -4.33
N ARG A 123 -6.60 16.46 -4.65
CA ARG A 123 -8.00 16.59 -4.23
C ARG A 123 -8.20 16.57 -2.71
N THR A 124 -7.40 15.78 -1.99
CA THR A 124 -7.48 15.76 -0.52
C THR A 124 -6.92 17.02 0.12
N MET A 125 -6.10 17.78 -0.59
CA MET A 125 -5.54 19.05 -0.10
C MET A 125 -6.51 20.24 -0.26
N GLU A 126 -7.61 20.07 -1.02
CA GLU A 126 -8.61 21.12 -1.25
C GLU A 126 -9.58 21.32 -0.05
N SER A 127 -9.52 20.42 0.95
CA SER A 127 -10.41 20.48 2.12
C SER A 127 -9.73 19.91 3.38
N GLU A 128 -10.36 20.12 4.55
CA GLU A 128 -9.79 19.72 5.85
C GLU A 128 -10.55 18.54 6.47
N HIS A 129 -11.04 17.60 5.67
CA HIS A 129 -11.65 16.39 6.21
C HIS A 129 -10.59 15.46 6.81
N GLU A 130 -11.00 14.64 7.79
CA GLU A 130 -10.13 13.68 8.46
C GLU A 130 -9.91 12.40 7.66
N LEU A 131 -10.85 12.03 6.78
CA LEU A 131 -10.82 10.82 5.97
C LEU A 131 -11.27 11.10 4.54
N TYR A 132 -10.50 10.61 3.59
CA TYR A 132 -10.80 10.62 2.16
C TYR A 132 -10.71 9.20 1.62
N TYR A 133 -11.64 8.82 0.74
CA TYR A 133 -11.59 7.54 0.05
C TYR A 133 -12.23 7.63 -1.33
N GLN A 134 -11.81 6.75 -2.22
CA GLN A 134 -12.34 6.70 -3.57
C GLN A 134 -13.58 5.79 -3.65
N ILE A 135 -14.59 6.25 -4.38
CA ILE A 135 -15.77 5.47 -4.72
C ILE A 135 -15.81 5.29 -6.25
N ILE A 136 -15.88 4.04 -6.69
CA ILE A 136 -16.05 3.72 -8.11
C ILE A 136 -17.56 3.59 -8.39
N ARG A 137 -18.03 4.28 -9.42
CA ARG A 137 -19.42 4.14 -9.85
C ARG A 137 -19.68 2.74 -10.39
N GLN A 138 -20.80 2.14 -10.05
CA GLN A 138 -21.19 0.80 -10.52
C GLN A 138 -21.19 0.67 -12.05
N SER A 139 -21.48 1.75 -12.77
CA SER A 139 -21.49 1.77 -14.25
C SER A 139 -20.09 1.65 -14.87
N VAL A 140 -19.03 1.67 -14.08
CA VAL A 140 -17.63 1.54 -14.53
C VAL A 140 -17.04 0.16 -14.18
N MET A 141 -17.75 -0.62 -13.38
CA MET A 141 -17.40 -2.01 -13.06
C MET A 141 -18.09 -2.98 -14.02
#